data_e242918a7a162dfc4eec7306ba260007
#
_entry.id   e242918a7a162dfc4eec7306ba260007
#
_cell.length_a   1.000
_cell.length_b   1.000
_cell.length_c   1.000
_cell.angle_alpha   90.00
_cell.angle_beta   90.00
_cell.angle_gamma   90.00
#
_symmetry.space_group_name_H-M   'P 1'
#
loop_
_entity.id
_entity.type
_entity.pdbx_description
1 polymer ?
#
loop_
_entity_poly.entity_id
_entity_poly.type
_entity_poly.pdbx_seq_one_letter_code
_entity_poly.pdbx_strand_id
1 'polypeptide(L)'
;MFSVKAPQTELIGKTLRIVKKYSLNTVCEESLCHNMGECFSKGTATFLILGNVCTRACKYCHVSTGKPKPPDPSEAVRLYYAVKELGLKHVVITSVDRDDLPDYGAEHYKRCVEFLKSRDSNLRIEVLTPDFQGSERFLEKVVNSKPNILSHNIETVERVFKEVRPQGDYRRSLKVLRFYSESKVAPVKSGIMLGFGESWEDILRTIEDLRKVGVSILVIGQYLRPSSRHYPVKKLYSEEEFRKLEEIALHMGFERVLSKPLARSSYHAEEIMRDI
;
A
#
# COMPACT_ATOMS: atom_id res chain seq x y z
N MET A 1 8.59 23.30 -3.68
CA MET A 1 9.55 22.30 -3.14
C MET A 1 8.89 21.72 -1.90
N PHE A 2 8.61 20.41 -1.85
CA PHE A 2 7.94 19.79 -0.71
C PHE A 2 8.96 19.66 0.44
N SER A 3 8.58 20.12 1.64
CA SER A 3 9.43 20.07 2.84
C SER A 3 9.16 18.79 3.62
N VAL A 4 10.21 18.06 3.97
CA VAL A 4 10.16 16.91 4.89
C VAL A 4 10.77 17.35 6.21
N LYS A 5 10.10 17.05 7.34
CA LYS A 5 10.65 17.32 8.67
C LYS A 5 11.98 16.58 8.86
N ALA A 6 12.95 17.25 9.46
CA ALA A 6 14.23 16.62 9.80
C ALA A 6 13.97 15.41 10.73
N PRO A 7 14.47 14.22 10.37
CA PRO A 7 14.17 13.00 11.12
C PRO A 7 14.97 12.92 12.43
N GLN A 8 14.38 12.29 13.45
CA GLN A 8 15.09 11.94 14.69
C GLN A 8 15.95 10.69 14.43
N THR A 9 17.24 10.89 14.19
CA THR A 9 18.20 9.85 13.74
C THR A 9 18.27 8.63 14.67
N GLU A 10 18.14 8.80 15.96
CA GLU A 10 18.20 7.71 16.95
C GLU A 10 17.00 6.75 16.83
N LEU A 11 15.77 7.29 16.68
CA LEU A 11 14.56 6.49 16.53
C LEU A 11 14.52 5.77 15.16
N ILE A 12 15.01 6.40 14.10
CA ILE A 12 15.20 5.77 12.80
C ILE A 12 16.13 4.56 12.95
N GLY A 13 17.28 4.76 13.61
CA GLY A 13 18.24 3.69 13.87
C GLY A 13 17.66 2.53 14.66
N LYS A 14 16.77 2.81 15.63
CA LYS A 14 16.05 1.78 16.39
C LYS A 14 15.14 0.95 15.47
N THR A 15 14.30 1.60 14.68
CA THR A 15 13.38 0.90 13.76
C THR A 15 14.14 0.04 12.74
N LEU A 16 15.20 0.57 12.13
CA LEU A 16 16.07 -0.18 11.21
C LEU A 16 16.72 -1.40 11.87
N ARG A 17 17.23 -1.25 13.10
CA ARG A 17 17.81 -2.39 13.83
C ARG A 17 16.80 -3.49 14.09
N ILE A 18 15.55 -3.15 14.46
CA ILE A 18 14.49 -4.14 14.69
C ILE A 18 14.14 -4.86 13.39
N VAL A 19 13.92 -4.14 12.30
CA VAL A 19 13.63 -4.73 10.98
C VAL A 19 14.74 -5.71 10.57
N LYS A 20 16.01 -5.30 10.70
CA LYS A 20 17.17 -6.15 10.38
C LYS A 20 17.32 -7.35 11.34
N LYS A 21 17.12 -7.14 12.65
CA LYS A 21 17.18 -8.20 13.68
C LYS A 21 16.24 -9.34 13.34
N TYR A 22 15.06 -9.03 12.84
CA TYR A 22 14.08 -10.05 12.45
C TYR A 22 14.15 -10.43 10.97
N SER A 23 15.17 -9.99 10.24
CA SER A 23 15.35 -10.31 8.80
C SER A 23 14.08 -10.05 7.99
N LEU A 24 13.45 -8.90 8.22
CA LEU A 24 12.25 -8.45 7.51
C LEU A 24 12.60 -7.40 6.48
N ASN A 25 11.70 -7.20 5.52
CA ASN A 25 11.80 -6.15 4.52
C ASN A 25 10.70 -5.11 4.78
N THR A 26 10.97 -3.87 4.38
CA THR A 26 9.98 -2.79 4.41
C THR A 26 9.84 -2.17 3.03
N VAL A 27 8.62 -1.84 2.62
CA VAL A 27 8.43 -1.05 1.40
C VAL A 27 9.07 0.34 1.51
N CYS A 28 9.25 0.83 2.73
CA CYS A 28 9.88 2.12 3.00
C CYS A 28 11.35 2.15 2.52
N GLU A 29 12.12 1.08 2.78
CA GLU A 29 13.50 0.92 2.31
C GLU A 29 13.54 0.56 0.83
N GLU A 30 12.80 -0.47 0.42
CA GLU A 30 12.85 -1.02 -0.94
C GLU A 30 12.36 -0.04 -2.01
N SER A 31 11.41 0.85 -1.68
CA SER A 31 10.88 1.86 -2.60
C SER A 31 11.56 3.23 -2.51
N LEU A 32 12.57 3.39 -1.66
CA LEU A 32 13.21 4.69 -1.35
C LEU A 32 12.18 5.76 -0.95
N CYS A 33 11.29 5.40 -0.02
CA CYS A 33 10.16 6.24 0.37
C CYS A 33 10.64 7.55 1.03
N HIS A 34 10.19 8.69 0.52
CA HIS A 34 10.53 10.02 1.04
C HIS A 34 10.07 10.22 2.49
N ASN A 35 9.03 9.50 2.94
CA ASN A 35 8.50 9.59 4.30
C ASN A 35 9.20 8.65 5.28
N MET A 36 10.18 7.85 4.85
CA MET A 36 10.82 6.83 5.68
C MET A 36 11.37 7.43 6.98
N GLY A 37 12.06 8.56 6.90
CA GLY A 37 12.61 9.24 8.07
C GLY A 37 11.56 9.60 9.12
N GLU A 38 10.43 10.17 8.70
CA GLU A 38 9.31 10.49 9.59
C GLU A 38 8.64 9.25 10.16
N CYS A 39 8.29 8.28 9.30
CA CYS A 39 7.65 7.04 9.73
C CYS A 39 8.51 6.27 10.73
N PHE A 40 9.79 6.07 10.42
CA PHE A 40 10.70 5.33 11.29
C PHE A 40 10.99 6.06 12.61
N SER A 41 11.00 7.40 12.61
CA SER A 41 11.11 8.18 13.86
C SER A 41 9.88 8.03 14.76
N LYS A 42 8.73 7.67 14.21
CA LYS A 42 7.50 7.33 14.94
C LYS A 42 7.41 5.84 15.27
N GLY A 43 8.42 5.04 14.96
CA GLY A 43 8.41 3.59 15.13
C GLY A 43 7.51 2.85 14.15
N THR A 44 7.03 3.51 13.08
CA THR A 44 6.08 2.95 12.12
C THR A 44 6.81 2.46 10.87
N ALA A 45 6.51 1.24 10.42
CA ALA A 45 7.01 0.67 9.18
C ALA A 45 5.91 -0.08 8.44
N THR A 46 5.97 -0.08 7.10
CA THR A 46 5.12 -0.92 6.26
C THR A 46 5.93 -2.15 5.87
N PHE A 47 5.51 -3.30 6.38
CA PHE A 47 6.25 -4.55 6.15
C PHE A 47 5.97 -5.11 4.76
N LEU A 48 7.04 -5.50 4.09
CA LEU A 48 7.01 -6.13 2.78
C LEU A 48 7.25 -7.62 2.94
N ILE A 49 6.19 -8.42 2.88
CA ILE A 49 6.25 -9.88 2.99
C ILE A 49 6.54 -10.54 1.65
N LEU A 50 6.83 -11.84 1.65
CA LEU A 50 7.17 -12.65 0.47
C LEU A 50 8.50 -12.27 -0.19
N GLY A 51 9.40 -11.64 0.58
CA GLY A 51 10.71 -11.19 0.11
C GLY A 51 10.69 -9.78 -0.49
N ASN A 52 11.80 -9.41 -1.14
CA ASN A 52 12.02 -8.07 -1.72
C ASN A 52 12.35 -8.10 -3.23
N VAL A 53 12.04 -9.22 -3.90
CA VAL A 53 12.17 -9.35 -5.35
C VAL A 53 10.79 -9.58 -5.95
N CYS A 54 10.37 -8.68 -6.85
CA CYS A 54 9.05 -8.70 -7.48
C CYS A 54 9.12 -9.41 -8.83
N THR A 55 8.06 -10.14 -9.20
CA THR A 55 7.93 -10.73 -10.54
C THR A 55 7.49 -9.73 -11.61
N ARG A 56 7.05 -8.52 -11.18
CA ARG A 56 6.58 -7.45 -12.08
C ARG A 56 7.51 -6.24 -12.04
N ALA A 57 7.51 -5.48 -13.15
CA ALA A 57 8.38 -4.32 -13.37
C ALA A 57 7.56 -3.03 -13.58
N CYS A 58 6.85 -2.59 -12.54
CA CYS A 58 6.13 -1.31 -12.57
C CYS A 58 7.12 -0.15 -12.71
N LYS A 59 6.94 0.73 -13.69
CA LYS A 59 7.92 1.77 -14.03
C LYS A 59 8.08 2.88 -12.98
N TYR A 60 7.23 2.92 -11.98
CA TYR A 60 7.32 3.84 -10.85
C TYR A 60 8.01 3.23 -9.62
N CYS A 61 8.14 1.90 -9.57
CA CYS A 61 8.53 1.15 -8.38
C CYS A 61 10.03 0.88 -8.36
N HIS A 62 10.68 1.14 -7.23
CA HIS A 62 12.11 0.88 -7.05
C HIS A 62 12.43 -0.53 -6.54
N VAL A 63 11.42 -1.30 -6.12
CA VAL A 63 11.60 -2.69 -5.67
C VAL A 63 12.27 -3.52 -6.77
N SER A 64 13.25 -4.32 -6.39
CA SER A 64 14.01 -5.16 -7.31
C SER A 64 13.11 -6.13 -8.08
N THR A 65 13.34 -6.28 -9.38
CA THR A 65 12.60 -7.20 -10.25
C THR A 65 13.46 -8.43 -10.59
N GLY A 66 12.86 -9.61 -10.57
CA GLY A 66 13.58 -10.84 -10.89
C GLY A 66 12.85 -12.11 -10.46
N LYS A 67 13.63 -13.16 -10.19
CA LYS A 67 13.13 -14.43 -9.67
C LYS A 67 13.22 -14.45 -8.14
N PRO A 68 12.09 -14.37 -7.42
CA PRO A 68 12.09 -14.37 -5.96
C PRO A 68 12.53 -15.73 -5.38
N LYS A 69 12.99 -15.71 -4.13
CA LYS A 69 13.20 -16.94 -3.35
C LYS A 69 11.84 -17.54 -2.93
N PRO A 70 11.79 -18.83 -2.57
CA PRO A 70 10.60 -19.43 -1.96
C PRO A 70 10.12 -18.61 -0.73
N PRO A 71 8.80 -18.58 -0.45
CA PRO A 71 8.28 -17.95 0.75
C PRO A 71 8.86 -18.57 2.02
N ASP A 72 9.24 -17.72 2.99
CA ASP A 72 9.75 -18.18 4.27
C ASP A 72 8.58 -18.52 5.22
N PRO A 73 8.41 -19.78 5.65
CA PRO A 73 7.32 -20.18 6.54
C PRO A 73 7.40 -19.52 7.93
N SER A 74 8.56 -19.02 8.34
CA SER A 74 8.78 -18.37 9.64
C SER A 74 8.51 -16.86 9.62
N GLU A 75 8.22 -16.27 8.45
CA GLU A 75 8.06 -14.80 8.30
C GLU A 75 6.95 -14.23 9.19
N ALA A 76 5.81 -14.91 9.32
CA ALA A 76 4.72 -14.50 10.19
C ALA A 76 5.14 -14.38 11.68
N VAL A 77 5.98 -15.32 12.15
CA VAL A 77 6.50 -15.32 13.52
C VAL A 77 7.45 -14.14 13.73
N ARG A 78 8.38 -13.93 12.80
CA ARG A 78 9.35 -12.83 12.86
C ARG A 78 8.65 -11.47 12.77
N LEU A 79 7.63 -11.36 11.93
CA LEU A 79 6.78 -10.18 11.81
C LEU A 79 6.10 -9.84 13.14
N TYR A 80 5.52 -10.83 13.83
CA TYR A 80 4.92 -10.62 15.15
C TYR A 80 5.91 -10.05 16.17
N TYR A 81 7.10 -10.62 16.27
CA TYR A 81 8.09 -10.13 17.22
C TYR A 81 8.59 -8.73 16.88
N ALA A 82 8.74 -8.39 15.60
CA ALA A 82 9.08 -7.04 15.18
C ALA A 82 7.98 -6.03 15.53
N VAL A 83 6.72 -6.35 15.23
CA VAL A 83 5.55 -5.52 15.57
C VAL A 83 5.47 -5.28 17.07
N LYS A 84 5.66 -6.33 17.88
CA LYS A 84 5.68 -6.24 19.35
C LYS A 84 6.84 -5.38 19.88
N GLU A 85 8.06 -5.57 19.37
CA GLU A 85 9.25 -4.81 19.80
C GLU A 85 9.18 -3.33 19.39
N LEU A 86 8.52 -3.03 18.26
CA LEU A 86 8.20 -1.67 17.82
C LEU A 86 7.04 -1.04 18.62
N GLY A 87 6.25 -1.84 19.35
CA GLY A 87 5.10 -1.37 20.11
C GLY A 87 3.92 -0.91 19.23
N LEU A 88 3.79 -1.45 18.00
CA LEU A 88 2.77 -1.04 17.06
C LEU A 88 1.38 -1.46 17.53
N LYS A 89 0.42 -0.54 17.41
CA LYS A 89 -1.03 -0.80 17.59
C LYS A 89 -1.74 -1.02 16.25
N HIS A 90 -1.12 -0.56 15.17
CA HIS A 90 -1.57 -0.73 13.80
C HIS A 90 -0.37 -1.15 12.94
N VAL A 91 -0.53 -2.20 12.15
CA VAL A 91 0.48 -2.68 11.23
C VAL A 91 -0.06 -2.72 9.80
N VAL A 92 0.72 -2.23 8.86
CA VAL A 92 0.44 -2.36 7.43
C VAL A 92 1.34 -3.43 6.85
N ILE A 93 0.74 -4.43 6.21
CA ILE A 93 1.40 -5.54 5.54
C ILE A 93 1.14 -5.43 4.04
N THR A 94 2.20 -5.38 3.27
CA THR A 94 2.14 -5.44 1.80
C THR A 94 3.09 -6.51 1.28
N SER A 95 3.07 -6.80 -0.01
CA SER A 95 4.02 -7.73 -0.63
C SER A 95 4.51 -7.26 -1.98
N VAL A 96 5.56 -7.91 -2.48
CA VAL A 96 5.88 -7.95 -3.91
C VAL A 96 4.82 -8.77 -4.66
N ASP A 97 4.67 -8.56 -5.96
CA ASP A 97 3.90 -9.48 -6.81
C ASP A 97 4.67 -10.81 -6.95
N ARG A 98 3.95 -11.92 -6.82
CA ARG A 98 4.47 -13.29 -6.85
C ARG A 98 3.73 -14.13 -7.90
N ASP A 99 3.78 -13.68 -9.16
CA ASP A 99 3.15 -14.39 -10.28
C ASP A 99 3.78 -15.79 -10.53
N ASP A 100 4.89 -16.08 -9.86
CA ASP A 100 5.58 -17.38 -9.82
C ASP A 100 4.95 -18.40 -8.87
N LEU A 101 4.10 -17.96 -7.94
CA LEU A 101 3.43 -18.84 -6.99
C LEU A 101 2.04 -19.27 -7.50
N PRO A 102 1.59 -20.48 -7.22
CA PRO A 102 0.30 -21.00 -7.71
C PRO A 102 -0.92 -20.25 -7.14
N ASP A 103 -0.74 -19.54 -6.03
CA ASP A 103 -1.78 -18.74 -5.37
C ASP A 103 -1.39 -17.26 -5.27
N TYR A 104 -0.35 -16.83 -6.00
CA TYR A 104 0.18 -15.46 -6.00
C TYR A 104 0.54 -14.92 -4.61
N GLY A 105 0.71 -15.82 -3.60
CA GLY A 105 1.03 -15.48 -2.23
C GLY A 105 -0.17 -15.25 -1.30
N ALA A 106 -1.39 -15.52 -1.73
CA ALA A 106 -2.60 -15.27 -0.94
C ALA A 106 -2.63 -16.06 0.38
N GLU A 107 -2.18 -17.33 0.38
CA GLU A 107 -2.08 -18.15 1.58
C GLU A 107 -1.07 -17.59 2.59
N HIS A 108 -0.02 -16.95 2.10
CA HIS A 108 0.97 -16.33 2.98
C HIS A 108 0.42 -15.09 3.68
N TYR A 109 -0.38 -14.25 2.98
CA TYR A 109 -1.13 -13.17 3.60
C TYR A 109 -2.05 -13.68 4.71
N LYS A 110 -2.87 -14.68 4.40
CA LYS A 110 -3.78 -15.31 5.37
C LYS A 110 -3.00 -15.75 6.61
N ARG A 111 -1.92 -16.51 6.43
CA ARG A 111 -1.07 -16.99 7.53
C ARG A 111 -0.51 -15.86 8.38
N CYS A 112 -0.01 -14.78 7.76
CA CYS A 112 0.51 -13.64 8.51
C CYS A 112 -0.58 -12.97 9.35
N VAL A 113 -1.75 -12.69 8.76
CA VAL A 113 -2.87 -12.02 9.47
C VAL A 113 -3.39 -12.90 10.60
N GLU A 114 -3.66 -14.18 10.36
CA GLU A 114 -4.17 -15.11 11.37
C GLU A 114 -3.18 -15.30 12.52
N PHE A 115 -1.88 -15.42 12.21
CA PHE A 115 -0.85 -15.56 13.24
C PHE A 115 -0.77 -14.30 14.13
N LEU A 116 -0.72 -13.10 13.54
CA LEU A 116 -0.68 -11.86 14.29
C LEU A 116 -1.92 -11.71 15.18
N LYS A 117 -3.13 -11.96 14.68
CA LYS A 117 -4.38 -11.91 15.44
C LYS A 117 -4.44 -12.93 16.57
N SER A 118 -3.91 -14.14 16.35
CA SER A 118 -3.87 -15.17 17.39
C SER A 118 -2.96 -14.80 18.56
N ARG A 119 -2.00 -13.89 18.35
CA ARG A 119 -1.03 -13.43 19.36
C ARG A 119 -1.42 -12.11 20.02
N ASP A 120 -2.12 -11.25 19.29
CA ASP A 120 -2.62 -9.97 19.80
C ASP A 120 -3.95 -9.62 19.11
N SER A 121 -5.05 -9.85 19.81
CA SER A 121 -6.39 -9.56 19.32
C SER A 121 -6.70 -8.07 19.18
N ASN A 122 -5.92 -7.20 19.84
CA ASN A 122 -6.08 -5.75 19.79
C ASN A 122 -5.27 -5.11 18.66
N LEU A 123 -4.35 -5.86 18.04
CA LEU A 123 -3.56 -5.36 16.93
C LEU A 123 -4.44 -5.12 15.70
N ARG A 124 -4.47 -3.88 15.22
CA ARG A 124 -5.13 -3.55 13.96
C ARG A 124 -4.22 -3.91 12.79
N ILE A 125 -4.75 -4.64 11.82
CA ILE A 125 -3.99 -5.12 10.67
C ILE A 125 -4.62 -4.59 9.39
N GLU A 126 -3.86 -3.81 8.64
CA GLU A 126 -4.16 -3.43 7.27
C GLU A 126 -3.37 -4.33 6.31
N VAL A 127 -4.03 -4.87 5.29
CA VAL A 127 -3.36 -5.58 4.21
C VAL A 127 -3.47 -4.79 2.91
N LEU A 128 -2.33 -4.44 2.33
CA LEU A 128 -2.24 -3.85 0.98
C LEU A 128 -1.80 -4.95 0.02
N THR A 129 -2.77 -5.50 -0.71
CA THR A 129 -2.55 -6.71 -1.53
C THR A 129 -2.20 -6.41 -2.98
N PRO A 130 -1.48 -7.31 -3.67
CA PRO A 130 -1.46 -7.35 -5.13
C PRO A 130 -2.84 -7.69 -5.69
N ASP A 131 -2.96 -7.77 -7.01
CA ASP A 131 -4.22 -8.08 -7.68
C ASP A 131 -4.56 -9.59 -7.73
N PHE A 132 -3.67 -10.48 -7.31
CA PHE A 132 -3.80 -11.95 -7.39
C PHE A 132 -4.39 -12.43 -8.72
N GLN A 133 -4.07 -11.74 -9.84
CA GLN A 133 -4.64 -11.95 -11.18
C GLN A 133 -6.18 -11.86 -11.23
N GLY A 134 -6.82 -11.20 -10.25
CA GLY A 134 -8.28 -11.07 -10.13
C GLY A 134 -9.00 -12.35 -9.74
N SER A 135 -8.30 -13.35 -9.20
CA SER A 135 -8.87 -14.63 -8.77
C SER A 135 -9.62 -14.48 -7.47
N GLU A 136 -10.94 -14.62 -7.51
CA GLU A 136 -11.82 -14.55 -6.33
C GLU A 136 -11.44 -15.57 -5.26
N ARG A 137 -11.07 -16.79 -5.65
CA ARG A 137 -10.58 -17.83 -4.74
C ARG A 137 -9.41 -17.37 -3.87
N PHE A 138 -8.51 -16.55 -4.42
CA PHE A 138 -7.35 -16.06 -3.69
C PHE A 138 -7.67 -14.80 -2.89
N LEU A 139 -8.52 -13.93 -3.42
CA LEU A 139 -9.05 -12.78 -2.68
C LEU A 139 -9.82 -13.23 -1.44
N GLU A 140 -10.64 -14.29 -1.57
CA GLU A 140 -11.40 -14.87 -0.47
C GLU A 140 -10.51 -15.35 0.68
N LYS A 141 -9.33 -15.93 0.39
CA LYS A 141 -8.38 -16.32 1.44
C LYS A 141 -7.95 -15.13 2.31
N VAL A 142 -7.68 -13.98 1.67
CA VAL A 142 -7.32 -12.76 2.38
C VAL A 142 -8.50 -12.22 3.19
N VAL A 143 -9.68 -12.16 2.60
CA VAL A 143 -10.91 -11.72 3.27
C VAL A 143 -11.22 -12.58 4.49
N ASN A 144 -11.10 -13.91 4.36
CA ASN A 144 -11.38 -14.87 5.44
C ASN A 144 -10.40 -14.78 6.61
N SER A 145 -9.21 -14.18 6.43
CA SER A 145 -8.30 -13.88 7.54
C SER A 145 -8.76 -12.68 8.40
N LYS A 146 -9.80 -11.96 7.93
CA LYS A 146 -10.48 -10.86 8.63
C LYS A 146 -9.54 -9.71 9.03
N PRO A 147 -8.75 -9.12 8.13
CA PRO A 147 -7.98 -7.92 8.46
C PRO A 147 -8.92 -6.76 8.84
N ASN A 148 -8.37 -5.70 9.45
CA ASN A 148 -9.14 -4.53 9.84
C ASN A 148 -9.33 -3.54 8.68
N ILE A 149 -8.45 -3.58 7.67
CA ILE A 149 -8.59 -2.84 6.40
C ILE A 149 -8.14 -3.75 5.26
N LEU A 150 -8.92 -3.74 4.18
CA LEU A 150 -8.60 -4.37 2.90
C LEU A 150 -8.18 -3.29 1.90
N SER A 151 -6.92 -3.32 1.46
CA SER A 151 -6.38 -2.31 0.54
C SER A 151 -5.85 -2.94 -0.74
N HIS A 152 -6.11 -2.28 -1.86
CA HIS A 152 -5.46 -2.50 -3.13
C HIS A 152 -5.34 -1.15 -3.86
N ASN A 153 -4.14 -0.77 -4.25
CA ASN A 153 -3.94 0.51 -4.92
C ASN A 153 -4.28 0.43 -6.41
N ILE A 154 -5.04 1.41 -6.90
CA ILE A 154 -5.23 1.62 -8.34
C ILE A 154 -3.97 2.15 -9.01
N GLU A 155 -3.11 2.85 -8.27
CA GLU A 155 -1.83 3.44 -8.61
C GLU A 155 -1.91 4.64 -9.56
N THR A 156 -2.63 4.55 -10.68
CA THR A 156 -2.79 5.64 -11.65
C THR A 156 -4.10 5.51 -12.44
N VAL A 157 -4.39 6.48 -13.30
CA VAL A 157 -5.59 6.54 -14.12
C VAL A 157 -5.55 5.53 -15.28
N GLU A 158 -6.72 5.13 -15.80
CA GLU A 158 -6.84 4.10 -16.83
C GLU A 158 -6.00 4.39 -18.09
N ARG A 159 -6.02 5.64 -18.57
CA ARG A 159 -5.35 6.03 -19.83
C ARG A 159 -3.84 5.77 -19.82
N VAL A 160 -3.16 6.02 -18.71
CA VAL A 160 -1.71 5.82 -18.59
C VAL A 160 -1.32 4.52 -17.89
N PHE A 161 -2.30 3.73 -17.47
CA PHE A 161 -2.09 2.56 -16.61
C PHE A 161 -1.11 1.55 -17.21
N LYS A 162 -1.34 1.13 -18.44
CA LYS A 162 -0.49 0.13 -19.14
C LYS A 162 0.92 0.63 -19.41
N GLU A 163 1.08 1.92 -19.61
CA GLU A 163 2.40 2.53 -19.79
C GLU A 163 3.21 2.51 -18.49
N VAL A 164 2.56 2.76 -17.36
CA VAL A 164 3.18 2.89 -16.02
C VAL A 164 3.30 1.53 -15.33
N ARG A 165 2.32 0.64 -15.52
CA ARG A 165 2.18 -0.67 -14.89
C ARG A 165 1.90 -1.77 -15.93
N PRO A 166 2.90 -2.17 -16.75
CA PRO A 166 2.71 -3.04 -17.92
C PRO A 166 2.04 -4.39 -17.64
N GLN A 167 2.39 -5.05 -16.52
CA GLN A 167 1.83 -6.34 -16.11
C GLN A 167 0.54 -6.22 -15.28
N GLY A 168 0.16 -5.01 -14.90
CA GLY A 168 -1.10 -4.75 -14.21
C GLY A 168 -2.28 -4.61 -15.18
N ASP A 169 -3.48 -4.48 -14.61
CA ASP A 169 -4.71 -4.19 -15.37
C ASP A 169 -5.63 -3.32 -14.52
N TYR A 170 -6.11 -2.19 -15.08
CA TYR A 170 -6.95 -1.23 -14.38
C TYR A 170 -8.31 -1.83 -13.99
N ARG A 171 -8.96 -2.54 -14.90
CA ARG A 171 -10.26 -3.16 -14.65
C ARG A 171 -10.16 -4.30 -13.65
N ARG A 172 -9.08 -5.07 -13.71
CA ARG A 172 -8.78 -6.10 -12.70
C ARG A 172 -8.58 -5.48 -11.32
N SER A 173 -7.89 -4.36 -11.20
CA SER A 173 -7.74 -3.65 -9.92
C SER A 173 -9.09 -3.20 -9.36
N LEU A 174 -9.99 -2.67 -10.22
CA LEU A 174 -11.36 -2.35 -9.80
C LEU A 174 -12.15 -3.60 -9.40
N LYS A 175 -11.97 -4.74 -10.09
CA LYS A 175 -12.60 -6.02 -9.70
C LYS A 175 -12.15 -6.46 -8.31
N VAL A 176 -10.86 -6.36 -7.99
CA VAL A 176 -10.32 -6.68 -6.66
C VAL A 176 -10.97 -5.81 -5.58
N LEU A 177 -11.01 -4.49 -5.81
CA LEU A 177 -11.61 -3.54 -4.86
C LEU A 177 -13.10 -3.80 -4.66
N ARG A 178 -13.84 -4.11 -5.73
CA ARG A 178 -15.25 -4.49 -5.67
C ARG A 178 -15.45 -5.74 -4.82
N PHE A 179 -14.67 -6.79 -5.07
CA PHE A 179 -14.74 -8.03 -4.30
C PHE A 179 -14.52 -7.78 -2.80
N TYR A 180 -13.54 -6.95 -2.45
CA TYR A 180 -13.28 -6.58 -1.06
C TYR A 180 -14.46 -5.81 -0.46
N SER A 181 -15.04 -4.87 -1.19
CA SER A 181 -16.19 -4.10 -0.72
C SER A 181 -17.46 -4.97 -0.52
N GLU A 182 -17.74 -5.85 -1.46
CA GLU A 182 -18.88 -6.77 -1.40
C GLU A 182 -18.76 -7.79 -0.25
N SER A 183 -17.53 -8.10 0.19
CA SER A 183 -17.29 -8.98 1.33
C SER A 183 -17.80 -8.42 2.66
N LYS A 184 -17.89 -7.09 2.79
CA LYS A 184 -18.32 -6.37 4.02
C LYS A 184 -17.52 -6.73 5.28
N VAL A 185 -16.33 -7.30 5.12
CA VAL A 185 -15.49 -7.73 6.26
C VAL A 185 -14.77 -6.56 6.90
N ALA A 186 -14.33 -5.59 6.09
CA ALA A 186 -13.58 -4.42 6.54
C ALA A 186 -13.76 -3.25 5.56
N PRO A 187 -13.48 -1.99 5.99
CA PRO A 187 -13.37 -0.85 5.09
C PRO A 187 -12.37 -1.11 3.97
N VAL A 188 -12.70 -0.62 2.76
CA VAL A 188 -11.84 -0.78 1.58
C VAL A 188 -11.09 0.49 1.28
N LYS A 189 -9.78 0.36 1.09
CA LYS A 189 -8.87 1.47 0.84
C LYS A 189 -8.16 1.32 -0.50
N SER A 190 -7.99 2.44 -1.19
CA SER A 190 -7.17 2.51 -2.40
C SER A 190 -6.31 3.76 -2.44
N GLY A 191 -5.19 3.68 -3.16
CA GLY A 191 -4.29 4.81 -3.39
C GLY A 191 -4.07 5.07 -4.86
N ILE A 192 -3.96 6.37 -5.20
CA ILE A 192 -3.59 6.85 -6.52
C ILE A 192 -2.41 7.81 -6.41
N MET A 193 -1.46 7.72 -7.32
CA MET A 193 -0.38 8.67 -7.50
C MET A 193 -0.63 9.51 -8.75
N LEU A 194 -0.40 10.81 -8.64
CA LEU A 194 -0.55 11.79 -9.71
C LEU A 194 0.81 12.29 -10.20
N GLY A 195 0.90 12.60 -11.48
CA GLY A 195 2.12 13.13 -12.11
C GLY A 195 2.66 12.29 -13.25
N PHE A 196 1.88 11.33 -13.74
CA PHE A 196 2.23 10.49 -14.90
C PHE A 196 1.79 11.07 -16.25
N GLY A 197 1.12 12.23 -16.26
CA GLY A 197 0.60 12.89 -17.47
C GLY A 197 -0.90 12.69 -17.68
N GLU A 198 -1.61 12.32 -16.64
CA GLU A 198 -3.07 12.28 -16.59
C GLU A 198 -3.68 13.69 -16.71
N SER A 199 -4.88 13.78 -17.29
CA SER A 199 -5.70 14.99 -17.26
C SER A 199 -6.52 15.07 -15.97
N TRP A 200 -7.11 16.24 -15.70
CA TRP A 200 -8.00 16.42 -14.56
C TRP A 200 -9.23 15.51 -14.66
N GLU A 201 -9.77 15.37 -15.86
CA GLU A 201 -10.91 14.50 -16.16
C GLU A 201 -10.57 13.03 -15.93
N ASP A 202 -9.36 12.58 -16.29
CA ASP A 202 -8.89 11.21 -16.01
C ASP A 202 -8.88 10.94 -14.50
N ILE A 203 -8.42 11.92 -13.70
CA ILE A 203 -8.37 11.80 -12.24
C ILE A 203 -9.79 11.68 -11.67
N LEU A 204 -10.69 12.60 -12.05
CA LEU A 204 -12.07 12.60 -11.56
C LEU A 204 -12.80 11.30 -11.91
N ARG A 205 -12.63 10.80 -13.14
CA ARG A 205 -13.18 9.51 -13.57
C ARG A 205 -12.65 8.36 -12.73
N THR A 206 -11.36 8.36 -12.42
CA THR A 206 -10.76 7.31 -11.59
C THR A 206 -11.29 7.36 -10.15
N ILE A 207 -11.46 8.55 -9.57
CA ILE A 207 -12.07 8.71 -8.25
C ILE A 207 -13.52 8.18 -8.27
N GLU A 208 -14.29 8.51 -9.30
CA GLU A 208 -15.65 8.02 -9.48
C GLU A 208 -15.70 6.48 -9.62
N ASP A 209 -14.80 5.90 -10.43
CA ASP A 209 -14.70 4.44 -10.60
C ASP A 209 -14.39 3.73 -9.28
N LEU A 210 -13.48 4.29 -8.46
CA LEU A 210 -13.15 3.78 -7.13
C LEU A 210 -14.37 3.83 -6.20
N ARG A 211 -15.12 4.94 -6.23
CA ARG A 211 -16.32 5.07 -5.39
C ARG A 211 -17.41 4.09 -5.82
N LYS A 212 -17.62 3.91 -7.13
CA LYS A 212 -18.61 2.96 -7.70
C LYS A 212 -18.33 1.50 -7.31
N VAL A 213 -17.09 1.12 -7.09
CA VAL A 213 -16.73 -0.23 -6.62
C VAL A 213 -16.68 -0.36 -5.10
N GLY A 214 -17.08 0.71 -4.36
CA GLY A 214 -17.28 0.66 -2.92
C GLY A 214 -16.03 0.96 -2.09
N VAL A 215 -15.00 1.61 -2.66
CA VAL A 215 -13.88 2.14 -1.88
C VAL A 215 -14.39 3.23 -0.94
N SER A 216 -14.08 3.10 0.35
CA SER A 216 -14.48 4.07 1.38
C SER A 216 -13.33 4.98 1.83
N ILE A 217 -12.08 4.56 1.67
CA ILE A 217 -10.89 5.30 2.06
C ILE A 217 -10.01 5.55 0.84
N LEU A 218 -9.72 6.82 0.53
CA LEU A 218 -8.92 7.20 -0.63
C LEU A 218 -7.66 7.95 -0.21
N VAL A 219 -6.53 7.55 -0.79
CA VAL A 219 -5.24 8.25 -0.63
C VAL A 219 -4.78 8.78 -1.98
N ILE A 220 -4.51 10.08 -2.07
CA ILE A 220 -4.04 10.75 -3.29
C ILE A 220 -2.69 11.40 -2.99
N GLY A 221 -1.64 10.99 -3.70
CA GLY A 221 -0.28 11.51 -3.52
C GLY A 221 0.42 11.89 -4.82
N GLN A 222 1.46 12.70 -4.72
CA GLN A 222 2.31 13.02 -5.88
C GLN A 222 3.25 11.86 -6.18
N TYR A 223 3.32 11.43 -7.43
CA TYR A 223 4.40 10.55 -7.87
C TYR A 223 5.74 11.29 -7.78
N LEU A 224 6.67 10.72 -7.05
CA LEU A 224 8.04 11.20 -6.94
C LEU A 224 8.97 10.13 -7.51
N ARG A 225 9.72 10.49 -8.54
CA ARG A 225 10.57 9.59 -9.30
C ARG A 225 11.75 9.09 -8.46
N PRO A 226 11.87 7.77 -8.21
CA PRO A 226 12.95 7.26 -7.37
C PRO A 226 14.36 7.43 -7.99
N SER A 227 14.48 7.29 -9.31
CA SER A 227 15.75 7.53 -10.05
C SER A 227 15.47 7.84 -11.52
N SER A 228 16.51 8.25 -12.25
CA SER A 228 16.42 8.58 -13.69
C SER A 228 15.95 7.41 -14.57
N ARG A 229 16.00 6.17 -14.10
CA ARG A 229 15.53 4.97 -14.83
C ARG A 229 14.02 4.75 -14.75
N HIS A 230 13.35 5.38 -13.78
CA HIS A 230 11.91 5.24 -13.58
C HIS A 230 11.11 6.18 -14.49
N TYR A 231 9.80 6.00 -14.52
CA TYR A 231 8.90 6.85 -15.31
C TYR A 231 9.11 8.33 -14.96
N PRO A 232 9.19 9.24 -15.94
CA PRO A 232 9.40 10.65 -15.64
C PRO A 232 8.17 11.29 -14.99
N VAL A 233 8.40 12.23 -14.06
CA VAL A 233 7.33 13.09 -13.54
C VAL A 233 6.93 14.05 -14.67
N LYS A 234 5.67 14.00 -15.09
CA LYS A 234 5.11 14.83 -16.18
C LYS A 234 4.50 16.11 -15.65
N LYS A 235 3.96 16.09 -14.42
CA LYS A 235 3.36 17.23 -13.76
C LYS A 235 3.59 17.15 -12.25
N LEU A 236 3.85 18.29 -11.62
CA LEU A 236 3.80 18.47 -10.17
C LEU A 236 2.52 19.23 -9.85
N TYR A 237 1.68 18.64 -9.02
CA TYR A 237 0.43 19.24 -8.54
C TYR A 237 0.71 20.12 -7.33
N SER A 238 0.00 21.24 -7.23
CA SER A 238 0.07 22.13 -6.08
C SER A 238 -0.69 21.58 -4.88
N GLU A 239 -0.41 22.08 -3.68
CA GLU A 239 -1.16 21.73 -2.47
C GLU A 239 -2.65 22.11 -2.60
N GLU A 240 -2.96 23.19 -3.33
CA GLU A 240 -4.32 23.60 -3.60
C GLU A 240 -5.06 22.59 -4.51
N GLU A 241 -4.40 22.06 -5.55
CA GLU A 241 -4.97 21.01 -6.39
C GLU A 241 -5.25 19.75 -5.57
N PHE A 242 -4.34 19.33 -4.64
CA PHE A 242 -4.59 18.22 -3.73
C PHE A 242 -5.77 18.49 -2.79
N ARG A 243 -5.86 19.69 -2.20
CA ARG A 243 -6.99 20.07 -1.35
C ARG A 243 -8.32 20.01 -2.12
N LYS A 244 -8.35 20.52 -3.35
CA LYS A 244 -9.52 20.45 -4.21
C LYS A 244 -9.94 19.02 -4.52
N LEU A 245 -9.00 18.11 -4.76
CA LEU A 245 -9.28 16.69 -4.97
C LEU A 245 -9.84 16.04 -3.69
N GLU A 246 -9.34 16.41 -2.51
CA GLU A 246 -9.88 15.96 -1.22
C GLU A 246 -11.35 16.35 -1.06
N GLU A 247 -11.67 17.62 -1.27
CA GLU A 247 -13.04 18.16 -1.20
C GLU A 247 -13.97 17.43 -2.19
N ILE A 248 -13.54 17.25 -3.44
CA ILE A 248 -14.32 16.54 -4.47
C ILE A 248 -14.57 15.10 -4.07
N ALA A 249 -13.54 14.38 -3.62
CA ALA A 249 -13.68 12.99 -3.22
C ALA A 249 -14.61 12.83 -2.01
N LEU A 250 -14.52 13.69 -1.01
CA LEU A 250 -15.46 13.72 0.11
C LEU A 250 -16.90 13.95 -0.35
N HIS A 251 -17.14 14.89 -1.27
CA HIS A 251 -18.46 15.12 -1.87
C HIS A 251 -18.97 13.93 -2.70
N MET A 252 -18.07 13.13 -3.29
CA MET A 252 -18.44 11.88 -3.97
C MET A 252 -18.79 10.76 -2.98
N GLY A 253 -18.68 10.98 -1.67
CA GLY A 253 -19.10 10.05 -0.62
C GLY A 253 -18.01 9.10 -0.14
N PHE A 254 -16.74 9.40 -0.32
CA PHE A 254 -15.68 8.70 0.43
C PHE A 254 -15.78 9.07 1.91
N GLU A 255 -15.66 8.09 2.78
CA GLU A 255 -15.71 8.31 4.23
C GLU A 255 -14.47 9.04 4.75
N ARG A 256 -13.32 8.75 4.11
CA ARG A 256 -12.03 9.36 4.45
C ARG A 256 -11.19 9.57 3.20
N VAL A 257 -10.56 10.72 3.15
CA VAL A 257 -9.65 11.09 2.07
C VAL A 257 -8.37 11.69 2.67
N LEU A 258 -7.22 11.21 2.21
CA LEU A 258 -5.93 11.83 2.48
C LEU A 258 -5.33 12.26 1.14
N SER A 259 -5.38 13.54 0.84
CA SER A 259 -4.90 14.10 -0.42
C SER A 259 -3.83 15.16 -0.16
N LYS A 260 -2.55 14.77 -0.30
CA LYS A 260 -1.38 15.64 -0.07
C LYS A 260 -0.21 15.19 -0.93
N PRO A 261 0.72 16.08 -1.28
CA PRO A 261 1.87 15.71 -2.13
C PRO A 261 2.65 14.50 -1.63
N LEU A 262 2.91 14.39 -0.34
CA LEU A 262 3.68 13.29 0.25
C LEU A 262 2.81 12.13 0.75
N ALA A 263 1.48 12.16 0.56
CA ALA A 263 0.61 11.06 0.96
C ALA A 263 0.98 9.75 0.25
N ARG A 264 0.95 8.66 0.99
CA ARG A 264 1.11 7.28 0.53
C ARG A 264 0.10 6.40 1.24
N SER A 265 -0.25 5.25 0.67
CA SER A 265 -1.30 4.38 1.21
C SER A 265 -1.10 4.00 2.67
N SER A 266 0.14 3.84 3.11
CA SER A 266 0.46 3.51 4.51
C SER A 266 0.95 4.70 5.34
N TYR A 267 1.01 5.91 4.76
CA TYR A 267 1.43 7.11 5.48
C TYR A 267 0.32 7.56 6.43
N HIS A 268 0.63 7.71 7.71
CA HIS A 268 -0.35 8.02 8.76
C HIS A 268 -1.56 7.07 8.80
N ALA A 269 -1.36 5.79 8.42
CA ALA A 269 -2.44 4.80 8.37
C ALA A 269 -3.15 4.65 9.75
N GLU A 270 -2.42 4.77 10.85
CA GLU A 270 -2.99 4.75 12.21
C GLU A 270 -3.92 5.94 12.46
N GLU A 271 -3.58 7.14 11.98
CA GLU A 271 -4.38 8.36 12.17
C GLU A 271 -5.70 8.28 11.37
N ILE A 272 -5.65 7.71 10.17
CA ILE A 272 -6.83 7.50 9.33
C ILE A 272 -7.85 6.58 10.03
N MET A 273 -7.39 5.75 10.98
CA MET A 273 -8.19 4.72 11.66
C MET A 273 -8.64 5.09 13.07
N ARG A 274 -8.31 6.28 13.60
CA ARG A 274 -8.59 6.62 15.01
C ARG A 274 -10.07 6.61 15.40
N ASP A 275 -10.97 6.72 14.41
CA ASP A 275 -12.41 6.85 14.63
C ASP A 275 -13.25 5.76 13.91
N ILE A 276 -12.66 4.62 13.56
CA ILE A 276 -13.36 3.46 12.99
C ILE A 276 -13.46 2.32 14.00
#